data_9f33253cc72d63d8931638fecbc5d954
#
_entry.id   9f33253cc72d63d8931638fecbc5d954
#
_cell.length_a   1.000
_cell.length_b   1.000
_cell.length_c   1.000
_cell.angle_alpha   90.00
_cell.angle_beta   90.00
_cell.angle_gamma   90.00
#
_symmetry.space_group_name_H-M   'P 1'
#
loop_
_entity.id
_entity.type
_entity.pdbx_description
1 polymer ?
#
loop_
_entity_poly.entity_id
_entity_poly.type
_entity_poly.pdbx_seq_one_letter_code
_entity_poly.pdbx_strand_id
1 'polypeptide(L)'
;MKLFKFLIILFFLNSCSFDNKTGIWNNENKISDDKQNQIFKDFKKISSSIKTFNENIPLKKNFKFNLDKSVNNVSWQDYYFDSNNNLKNFKYDNLNQVVLKSKKLSKYELNDYFLYNNNNVILNDLKGNLIVYSLTEKSIITKFNFYKKKYKKIKKLLNLIVEGDIIYVSDNIGYIYAYNYKINQIIWAKNYKIPFRSNLKLFSNQIVASNQNNDLFIFNKISGNLKKLIPSEETPINNSFINNIVLNENNIIFLNTFGSLYSVNKNNFNFNWFLNLNETLDLNISNLYIGSKVVCNKDKIFLSSKNNFYILQSKNGRVVAKKNFSSELRPIIYMDYIFLITKNNFLLAMNASNGKIIYSYDIKEKVADLFNFDKKKLEIKNFMLVNGNIYIFLKNGNVIQLDIRGEINQIIKLPSTLDSFPIIVDRLLLYLNKKNKLILLN
;
A
#
# COMPACT_ATOMS: atom_id res chain seq x y z
N MET A 1 32.19 -63.55 18.68
CA MET A 1 30.72 -63.27 18.65
C MET A 1 30.36 -61.84 18.63
N LYS A 2 31.06 -60.88 19.23
CA LYS A 2 30.74 -59.44 19.19
C LYS A 2 31.05 -58.78 17.83
N LEU A 3 32.11 -59.21 17.13
CA LEU A 3 32.48 -58.64 15.82
C LEU A 3 31.49 -59.03 14.70
N PHE A 4 30.91 -60.26 14.78
CA PHE A 4 29.93 -60.70 13.79
C PHE A 4 28.57 -60.00 13.88
N LYS A 5 28.16 -59.56 15.08
CA LYS A 5 26.97 -58.77 15.28
C LYS A 5 27.15 -57.36 14.77
N PHE A 6 28.36 -56.80 14.82
CA PHE A 6 28.67 -55.47 14.30
C PHE A 6 28.68 -55.44 12.77
N LEU A 7 29.11 -56.51 12.13
CA LEU A 7 29.14 -56.68 10.67
C LEU A 7 27.71 -56.78 10.08
N ILE A 8 26.78 -57.41 10.81
CA ILE A 8 25.37 -57.52 10.39
C ILE A 8 24.66 -56.14 10.45
N ILE A 9 24.99 -55.28 11.40
CA ILE A 9 24.42 -53.94 11.50
C ILE A 9 24.90 -53.02 10.36
N LEU A 10 26.14 -53.21 9.86
CA LEU A 10 26.69 -52.48 8.74
C LEU A 10 26.00 -52.79 7.39
N PHE A 11 25.43 -54.00 7.24
CA PHE A 11 24.73 -54.41 6.03
C PHE A 11 23.32 -53.77 5.88
N PHE A 12 22.72 -53.28 6.99
CA PHE A 12 21.41 -52.65 6.94
C PHE A 12 21.46 -51.13 6.67
N LEU A 13 22.66 -50.55 6.63
CA LEU A 13 22.81 -49.09 6.42
C LEU A 13 22.96 -48.68 4.94
N ASN A 14 23.06 -49.65 4.02
CA ASN A 14 23.37 -49.37 2.61
C ASN A 14 22.15 -49.40 1.67
N SER A 15 20.92 -49.52 2.19
CA SER A 15 19.73 -49.70 1.32
C SER A 15 18.75 -48.53 1.26
N CYS A 16 19.06 -47.36 1.88
CA CYS A 16 18.19 -46.20 1.77
C CYS A 16 19.01 -45.01 1.29
N SER A 17 18.79 -44.57 0.06
CA SER A 17 19.27 -43.26 -0.44
C SER A 17 18.21 -42.20 -0.21
N PHE A 18 18.62 -41.10 0.41
CA PHE A 18 17.79 -39.94 0.62
C PHE A 18 18.00 -38.94 -0.54
N ASP A 19 16.93 -38.59 -1.24
CA ASP A 19 17.02 -37.57 -2.27
C ASP A 19 16.93 -36.15 -1.66
N ASN A 20 18.02 -35.43 -1.67
CA ASN A 20 18.14 -34.07 -1.14
C ASN A 20 17.30 -33.02 -1.89
N LYS A 21 16.78 -33.35 -3.08
CA LYS A 21 15.92 -32.42 -3.87
C LYS A 21 14.44 -32.55 -3.55
N THR A 22 13.99 -33.79 -3.24
CA THR A 22 12.57 -34.07 -3.02
C THR A 22 12.23 -34.32 -1.55
N GLY A 23 13.24 -34.62 -0.70
CA GLY A 23 13.04 -34.95 0.71
C GLY A 23 12.36 -36.31 0.94
N ILE A 24 12.32 -37.19 -0.05
CA ILE A 24 11.63 -38.50 0.01
C ILE A 24 12.64 -39.62 0.08
N TRP A 25 12.38 -40.60 0.92
CA TRP A 25 13.16 -41.86 0.98
C TRP A 25 12.81 -42.73 -0.24
N ASN A 26 13.75 -42.90 -1.16
CA ASN A 26 13.57 -43.78 -2.31
C ASN A 26 13.97 -45.24 -1.92
N ASN A 27 12.99 -46.12 -1.91
CA ASN A 27 13.26 -47.57 -1.98
C ASN A 27 13.41 -47.95 -3.44
N GLU A 28 14.56 -48.47 -3.82
CA GLU A 28 14.90 -48.93 -5.18
C GLU A 28 14.14 -50.24 -5.61
N ASN A 29 12.88 -50.37 -5.27
CA ASN A 29 12.04 -51.37 -5.95
C ASN A 29 11.35 -50.65 -7.13
N LYS A 30 11.94 -50.76 -8.30
CA LYS A 30 11.32 -50.35 -9.58
C LYS A 30 9.95 -51.03 -9.72
N ILE A 31 8.90 -50.36 -9.32
CA ILE A 31 7.54 -50.67 -9.78
C ILE A 31 7.49 -50.21 -11.22
N SER A 32 7.22 -51.15 -12.14
CA SER A 32 7.13 -50.88 -13.57
C SER A 32 6.17 -49.73 -13.84
N ASP A 33 6.54 -48.80 -14.71
CA ASP A 33 5.82 -47.54 -15.06
C ASP A 33 4.33 -47.73 -15.43
N ASP A 34 3.93 -48.91 -15.85
CA ASP A 34 2.57 -49.24 -16.24
C ASP A 34 1.54 -49.32 -15.09
N LYS A 35 1.99 -49.59 -13.85
CA LYS A 35 1.09 -49.65 -12.67
C LYS A 35 0.90 -48.30 -11.99
N GLN A 36 1.88 -47.41 -12.06
CA GLN A 36 1.74 -46.05 -11.50
C GLN A 36 0.69 -45.21 -12.26
N ASN A 37 0.56 -45.44 -13.57
CA ASN A 37 -0.41 -44.70 -14.38
C ASN A 37 -1.89 -45.07 -14.09
N GLN A 38 -2.17 -46.24 -13.52
CA GLN A 38 -3.53 -46.65 -13.17
C GLN A 38 -4.00 -46.14 -11.80
N ILE A 39 -3.09 -46.09 -10.82
CA ILE A 39 -3.42 -45.62 -9.46
C ILE A 39 -3.68 -44.11 -9.42
N PHE A 40 -3.08 -43.32 -10.33
CA PHE A 40 -3.22 -41.86 -10.36
C PHE A 40 -4.19 -41.37 -11.45
N LYS A 41 -4.86 -42.23 -12.19
CA LYS A 41 -5.85 -41.84 -13.21
C LYS A 41 -7.03 -41.07 -12.63
N ASP A 42 -7.41 -41.29 -11.40
CA ASP A 42 -8.51 -40.61 -10.72
C ASP A 42 -8.07 -39.41 -9.91
N PHE A 43 -6.76 -39.19 -9.74
CA PHE A 43 -6.26 -37.91 -9.23
C PHE A 43 -6.32 -36.90 -10.35
N LYS A 44 -7.49 -36.27 -10.55
CA LYS A 44 -7.53 -34.97 -11.22
C LYS A 44 -6.46 -34.12 -10.55
N LYS A 45 -5.43 -33.70 -11.32
CA LYS A 45 -4.52 -32.64 -10.89
C LYS A 45 -5.40 -31.46 -10.46
N ILE A 46 -5.65 -31.33 -9.16
CA ILE A 46 -6.11 -30.09 -8.53
C ILE A 46 -4.89 -29.17 -8.45
N SER A 47 -4.13 -29.02 -9.51
CA SER A 47 -3.45 -27.79 -9.78
C SER A 47 -4.55 -26.88 -10.30
N SER A 48 -5.27 -26.24 -9.39
CA SER A 48 -5.89 -24.99 -9.71
C SER A 48 -4.72 -24.07 -10.09
N SER A 49 -4.31 -24.08 -11.37
CA SER A 49 -3.66 -22.94 -11.95
C SER A 49 -4.64 -21.80 -11.63
N ILE A 50 -4.31 -20.97 -10.65
CA ILE A 50 -5.06 -19.76 -10.34
C ILE A 50 -5.03 -19.01 -11.65
N LYS A 51 -6.09 -19.14 -12.46
CA LYS A 51 -6.20 -18.42 -13.71
C LYS A 51 -6.19 -16.95 -13.33
N THR A 52 -5.05 -16.33 -13.51
CA THR A 52 -4.88 -14.90 -13.29
C THR A 52 -5.88 -14.19 -14.20
N PHE A 53 -6.65 -13.28 -13.65
CA PHE A 53 -7.63 -12.52 -14.40
C PHE A 53 -6.96 -11.74 -15.54
N ASN A 54 -7.32 -12.04 -16.79
CA ASN A 54 -6.80 -11.46 -18.04
C ASN A 54 -7.93 -11.26 -19.06
N GLU A 55 -9.11 -10.86 -18.62
CA GLU A 55 -10.27 -10.74 -19.49
C GLU A 55 -10.57 -9.27 -19.77
N ASN A 56 -10.64 -8.89 -21.05
CA ASN A 56 -11.21 -7.63 -21.48
C ASN A 56 -12.74 -7.74 -21.44
N ILE A 57 -13.38 -6.95 -20.59
CA ILE A 57 -14.84 -6.89 -20.46
C ILE A 57 -15.29 -5.51 -20.93
N PRO A 58 -15.97 -5.41 -22.07
CA PRO A 58 -16.42 -4.13 -22.59
C PRO A 58 -17.54 -3.56 -21.73
N LEU A 59 -17.59 -2.24 -21.64
CA LEU A 59 -18.70 -1.53 -21.00
C LEU A 59 -19.99 -1.75 -21.79
N LYS A 60 -21.07 -2.09 -21.12
CA LYS A 60 -22.39 -2.19 -21.75
C LYS A 60 -22.82 -0.86 -22.36
N LYS A 61 -23.33 -0.86 -23.59
CA LYS A 61 -23.69 0.36 -24.35
C LYS A 61 -24.59 1.33 -23.56
N ASN A 62 -25.53 0.83 -22.79
CA ASN A 62 -26.50 1.61 -22.04
C ASN A 62 -26.07 1.93 -20.60
N PHE A 63 -24.85 1.55 -20.17
CA PHE A 63 -24.39 1.81 -18.81
C PHE A 63 -23.99 3.29 -18.68
N LYS A 64 -24.57 3.95 -17.68
CA LYS A 64 -24.22 5.33 -17.32
C LYS A 64 -23.64 5.37 -15.92
N PHE A 65 -22.48 5.96 -15.78
CA PHE A 65 -21.92 6.26 -14.46
C PHE A 65 -22.65 7.47 -13.88
N ASN A 66 -23.06 7.35 -12.63
CA ASN A 66 -23.52 8.47 -11.85
C ASN A 66 -22.34 8.99 -11.03
N LEU A 67 -21.87 10.20 -11.30
CA LEU A 67 -20.71 10.78 -10.65
C LEU A 67 -21.10 12.13 -10.04
N ASP A 68 -20.65 12.37 -8.81
CA ASP A 68 -20.71 13.70 -8.20
C ASP A 68 -19.69 14.65 -8.84
N LYS A 69 -19.87 15.93 -8.57
CA LYS A 69 -18.91 16.97 -8.98
C LYS A 69 -17.56 16.75 -8.32
N SER A 70 -16.49 17.13 -9.03
CA SER A 70 -15.15 17.14 -8.47
C SER A 70 -15.05 18.12 -7.29
N VAL A 71 -14.25 17.74 -6.26
CA VAL A 71 -14.08 18.53 -5.04
C VAL A 71 -12.76 19.30 -5.09
N ASN A 72 -12.81 20.56 -4.65
CA ASN A 72 -11.59 21.32 -4.39
C ASN A 72 -10.98 20.83 -3.08
N ASN A 73 -9.83 20.21 -3.16
CA ASN A 73 -9.09 19.73 -2.01
C ASN A 73 -8.09 20.80 -1.55
N VAL A 74 -8.12 21.19 -0.28
CA VAL A 74 -7.28 22.26 0.28
C VAL A 74 -6.17 21.77 1.18
N SER A 75 -6.08 20.46 1.42
CA SER A 75 -5.05 19.88 2.28
C SER A 75 -4.76 18.42 1.94
N TRP A 76 -3.57 17.94 2.31
CA TRP A 76 -3.15 16.55 2.22
C TRP A 76 -2.33 16.21 3.47
N GLN A 77 -3.04 15.95 4.58
CA GLN A 77 -2.46 15.88 5.91
C GLN A 77 -1.97 14.49 6.33
N ASP A 78 -2.29 13.48 5.52
CA ASP A 78 -1.98 12.07 5.74
C ASP A 78 -1.29 11.50 4.49
N TYR A 79 -0.35 10.57 4.61
CA TYR A 79 0.32 9.93 3.46
C TYR A 79 -0.65 9.29 2.48
N TYR A 80 -1.79 8.82 2.97
CA TYR A 80 -2.83 8.18 2.15
C TYR A 80 -4.07 9.05 1.99
N PHE A 81 -3.92 10.36 2.12
CA PHE A 81 -4.91 11.41 1.91
C PHE A 81 -5.73 11.71 3.16
N ASP A 82 -6.54 10.76 3.64
CA ASP A 82 -7.43 10.98 4.78
C ASP A 82 -7.48 9.76 5.74
N SER A 83 -8.38 9.82 6.72
CA SER A 83 -8.51 8.78 7.74
C SER A 83 -8.88 7.41 7.16
N ASN A 84 -9.64 7.37 6.08
CA ASN A 84 -10.15 6.14 5.46
C ASN A 84 -9.29 5.65 4.27
N ASN A 85 -8.17 6.31 3.98
CA ASN A 85 -7.24 6.04 2.87
C ASN A 85 -7.86 6.15 1.46
N ASN A 86 -9.09 6.66 1.33
CA ASN A 86 -9.78 6.72 0.07
C ASN A 86 -9.52 8.04 -0.66
N LEU A 87 -9.21 7.98 -1.95
CA LEU A 87 -9.10 9.18 -2.79
C LEU A 87 -10.49 9.66 -3.22
N LYS A 88 -10.61 10.98 -3.44
CA LYS A 88 -11.81 11.62 -3.97
C LYS A 88 -11.66 11.90 -5.47
N ASN A 89 -12.72 12.38 -6.09
CA ASN A 89 -12.67 12.99 -7.40
C ASN A 89 -12.20 14.44 -7.25
N PHE A 90 -10.91 14.70 -7.50
CA PHE A 90 -10.29 15.98 -7.25
C PHE A 90 -10.53 16.96 -8.40
N LYS A 91 -10.71 18.23 -8.06
CA LYS A 91 -10.73 19.31 -9.04
C LYS A 91 -9.30 19.75 -9.37
N TYR A 92 -8.98 19.82 -10.66
CA TYR A 92 -7.69 20.26 -11.21
C TYR A 92 -7.93 21.20 -12.39
N ASP A 93 -7.16 22.28 -12.50
CA ASP A 93 -7.33 23.25 -13.59
C ASP A 93 -6.91 22.69 -14.95
N ASN A 94 -6.02 21.71 -14.99
CA ASN A 94 -5.61 20.95 -16.17
C ASN A 94 -4.97 21.82 -17.29
N LEU A 95 -4.37 22.94 -16.94
CA LEU A 95 -3.63 23.77 -17.88
C LEU A 95 -2.23 23.19 -18.15
N ASN A 96 -1.72 22.34 -17.25
CA ASN A 96 -0.42 21.66 -17.32
C ASN A 96 0.78 22.61 -17.45
N GLN A 97 0.62 23.85 -16.98
CA GLN A 97 1.70 24.85 -16.95
C GLN A 97 2.44 24.80 -15.63
N VAL A 98 3.76 25.01 -15.68
CA VAL A 98 4.59 25.02 -14.47
C VAL A 98 4.37 26.36 -13.72
N VAL A 99 3.68 26.26 -12.58
CA VAL A 99 3.48 27.39 -11.65
C VAL A 99 4.72 27.61 -10.79
N LEU A 100 5.33 26.50 -10.32
CA LEU A 100 6.52 26.54 -9.48
C LEU A 100 7.42 25.33 -9.73
N LYS A 101 8.72 25.61 -9.76
CA LYS A 101 9.77 24.59 -9.73
C LYS A 101 10.80 25.01 -8.69
N SER A 102 10.87 24.27 -7.58
CA SER A 102 11.76 24.60 -6.47
C SER A 102 13.23 24.40 -6.82
N LYS A 103 14.13 24.98 -6.00
CA LYS A 103 15.51 24.50 -5.89
C LYS A 103 15.51 23.07 -5.33
N LYS A 104 16.65 22.39 -5.34
CA LYS A 104 16.81 21.06 -4.76
C LYS A 104 16.54 21.12 -3.25
N LEU A 105 15.54 20.35 -2.75
CA LEU A 105 15.08 20.40 -1.35
C LEU A 105 15.99 19.61 -0.40
N SER A 106 16.55 18.49 -0.89
CA SER A 106 17.53 17.71 -0.14
C SER A 106 18.63 17.16 -1.05
N LYS A 107 19.84 17.00 -0.50
CA LYS A 107 20.92 16.24 -1.16
C LYS A 107 20.76 14.74 -1.04
N TYR A 108 19.89 14.29 -0.13
CA TYR A 108 19.57 12.88 0.09
C TYR A 108 18.25 12.54 -0.58
N GLU A 109 18.02 11.26 -0.80
CA GLU A 109 16.77 10.71 -1.34
C GLU A 109 15.58 11.11 -0.44
N LEU A 110 14.51 11.59 -1.05
CA LEU A 110 13.29 11.97 -0.38
C LEU A 110 12.35 10.77 -0.25
N ASN A 111 11.41 10.83 0.68
CA ASN A 111 10.32 9.87 0.76
C ASN A 111 9.38 10.02 -0.44
N ASP A 112 8.79 8.94 -0.89
CA ASP A 112 7.78 8.91 -1.96
C ASP A 112 6.51 9.69 -1.60
N TYR A 113 6.21 9.81 -0.31
CA TYR A 113 5.05 10.52 0.22
C TYR A 113 5.47 11.83 0.85
N PHE A 114 4.65 12.83 0.65
CA PHE A 114 4.76 14.13 1.30
C PHE A 114 3.37 14.66 1.64
N LEU A 115 3.30 15.65 2.51
CA LEU A 115 2.06 16.24 3.00
C LEU A 115 1.94 17.68 2.51
N TYR A 116 0.70 18.17 2.51
CA TYR A 116 0.40 19.56 2.24
C TYR A 116 -0.59 20.12 3.27
N ASN A 117 -0.20 21.21 3.91
CA ASN A 117 -1.04 21.87 4.91
C ASN A 117 -0.72 23.37 4.97
N ASN A 118 -1.74 24.23 4.91
CA ASN A 118 -1.60 25.68 5.04
C ASN A 118 -0.50 26.28 4.13
N ASN A 119 -0.53 25.99 2.82
CA ASN A 119 0.47 26.42 1.84
C ASN A 119 1.90 25.92 2.09
N ASN A 120 2.06 24.92 2.92
CA ASN A 120 3.35 24.31 3.19
C ASN A 120 3.39 22.86 2.70
N VAL A 121 4.47 22.50 2.02
CA VAL A 121 4.79 21.13 1.66
C VAL A 121 5.72 20.56 2.72
N ILE A 122 5.31 19.46 3.34
CA ILE A 122 6.02 18.79 4.43
C ILE A 122 6.54 17.46 3.92
N LEU A 123 7.85 17.26 3.98
CA LEU A 123 8.52 16.09 3.45
C LEU A 123 9.73 15.69 4.32
N ASN A 124 10.22 14.50 4.12
CA ASN A 124 11.41 14.01 4.80
C ASN A 124 12.36 13.28 3.86
N ASP A 125 13.63 13.25 4.23
CA ASP A 125 14.64 12.47 3.53
C ASP A 125 15.11 11.25 4.34
N LEU A 126 15.85 10.35 3.67
CA LEU A 126 16.34 9.11 4.28
C LEU A 126 17.48 9.30 5.30
N LYS A 127 17.92 10.54 5.55
CA LYS A 127 18.80 10.90 6.68
C LYS A 127 18.00 11.38 7.88
N GLY A 128 16.67 11.44 7.78
CA GLY A 128 15.77 11.85 8.85
C GLY A 128 15.65 13.36 9.01
N ASN A 129 15.97 14.12 7.96
CA ASN A 129 15.64 15.54 7.95
C ASN A 129 14.16 15.69 7.63
N LEU A 130 13.43 16.36 8.50
CA LEU A 130 12.11 16.90 8.26
C LEU A 130 12.28 18.25 7.57
N ILE A 131 11.60 18.47 6.47
CA ILE A 131 11.72 19.67 5.63
C ILE A 131 10.33 20.25 5.43
N VAL A 132 10.15 21.52 5.72
CA VAL A 132 8.92 22.27 5.43
C VAL A 132 9.26 23.35 4.42
N TYR A 133 8.62 23.28 3.26
CA TYR A 133 8.78 24.23 2.17
C TYR A 133 7.50 25.07 2.03
N SER A 134 7.62 26.36 2.18
CA SER A 134 6.52 27.30 2.01
C SER A 134 6.33 27.62 0.52
N LEU A 135 5.10 27.44 0.02
CA LEU A 135 4.75 27.84 -1.35
C LEU A 135 4.64 29.36 -1.46
N THR A 136 4.23 30.04 -0.40
CA THR A 136 4.11 31.50 -0.35
C THR A 136 5.50 32.15 -0.40
N GLU A 137 6.44 31.70 0.44
CA GLU A 137 7.81 32.24 0.48
C GLU A 137 8.72 31.64 -0.60
N LYS A 138 8.27 30.57 -1.26
CA LYS A 138 9.06 29.80 -2.25
C LYS A 138 10.41 29.34 -1.73
N SER A 139 10.47 29.06 -0.42
CA SER A 139 11.71 28.70 0.31
C SER A 139 11.46 27.63 1.35
N ILE A 140 12.56 26.98 1.82
CA ILE A 140 12.51 26.08 2.98
C ILE A 140 12.44 26.97 4.23
N ILE A 141 11.31 26.88 4.97
CA ILE A 141 11.12 27.62 6.21
C ILE A 141 11.62 26.85 7.44
N THR A 142 11.63 25.51 7.36
CA THR A 142 12.07 24.64 8.44
C THR A 142 12.84 23.45 7.89
N LYS A 143 13.99 23.17 8.52
CA LYS A 143 14.72 21.93 8.30
C LYS A 143 15.24 21.42 9.64
N PHE A 144 14.68 20.33 10.11
CA PHE A 144 14.97 19.76 11.41
C PHE A 144 15.40 18.31 11.32
N ASN A 145 16.32 17.87 12.18
CA ASN A 145 16.75 16.48 12.25
C ASN A 145 16.68 16.00 13.71
N PHE A 146 15.88 14.94 13.95
CA PHE A 146 15.66 14.39 15.29
C PHE A 146 16.87 13.62 15.85
N TYR A 147 17.89 13.31 15.02
CA TYR A 147 18.85 12.27 15.33
C TYR A 147 20.22 12.77 15.72
N LYS A 148 20.76 12.17 16.79
CA LYS A 148 22.16 12.37 17.22
C LYS A 148 23.15 11.60 16.32
N LYS A 149 24.45 11.89 16.47
CA LYS A 149 25.55 11.27 15.69
C LYS A 149 25.53 9.73 15.64
N LYS A 150 25.13 9.07 16.75
CA LYS A 150 25.07 7.59 16.83
C LYS A 150 24.17 6.94 15.78
N TYR A 151 23.14 7.63 15.31
CA TYR A 151 22.21 7.12 14.29
C TYR A 151 22.58 7.52 12.86
N LYS A 152 23.72 8.17 12.62
CA LYS A 152 24.10 8.73 11.32
C LYS A 152 24.15 7.70 10.19
N LYS A 153 24.53 6.46 10.47
CA LYS A 153 24.66 5.39 9.47
C LYS A 153 23.32 4.72 9.11
N ILE A 154 22.32 4.80 9.95
CA ILE A 154 21.04 4.13 9.76
C ILE A 154 20.19 4.95 8.76
N LYS A 155 19.60 4.28 7.75
CA LYS A 155 18.56 4.85 6.89
C LYS A 155 17.30 5.11 7.75
N LYS A 156 16.74 6.32 7.70
CA LYS A 156 15.56 6.70 8.47
C LYS A 156 14.32 6.58 7.59
N LEU A 157 13.35 5.84 8.09
CA LEU A 157 12.04 5.74 7.47
C LEU A 157 11.06 6.43 8.43
N LEU A 158 10.62 7.63 8.06
CA LEU A 158 9.68 8.41 8.84
C LEU A 158 8.28 8.26 8.24
N ASN A 159 7.29 8.09 9.11
CA ASN A 159 5.89 8.21 8.76
C ASN A 159 5.36 9.50 9.39
N LEU A 160 4.74 10.34 8.57
CA LEU A 160 4.30 11.67 8.95
C LEU A 160 2.78 11.78 8.87
N ILE A 161 2.22 12.56 9.78
CA ILE A 161 0.86 13.09 9.71
C ILE A 161 0.85 14.49 10.32
N VAL A 162 0.09 15.41 9.78
CA VAL A 162 0.05 16.81 10.24
C VAL A 162 -1.34 17.21 10.64
N GLU A 163 -1.43 17.98 11.73
CA GLU A 163 -2.66 18.65 12.16
C GLU A 163 -2.31 20.04 12.67
N GLY A 164 -2.88 21.06 12.04
CA GLY A 164 -2.51 22.46 12.33
C GLY A 164 -1.01 22.69 12.09
N ASP A 165 -0.30 23.16 13.09
CA ASP A 165 1.14 23.44 13.04
C ASP A 165 2.00 22.30 13.61
N ILE A 166 1.37 21.17 13.99
CA ILE A 166 2.04 20.04 14.62
C ILE A 166 2.19 18.91 13.63
N ILE A 167 3.41 18.42 13.46
CA ILE A 167 3.74 17.23 12.70
C ILE A 167 4.00 16.10 13.69
N TYR A 168 3.23 15.03 13.60
CA TYR A 168 3.47 13.79 14.32
C TYR A 168 4.30 12.88 13.45
N VAL A 169 5.33 12.28 14.03
CA VAL A 169 6.34 11.50 13.33
C VAL A 169 6.57 10.19 14.06
N SER A 170 6.49 9.07 13.39
CA SER A 170 7.03 7.81 13.88
C SER A 170 8.19 7.33 12.99
N ASP A 171 9.13 6.59 13.58
CA ASP A 171 10.33 6.17 12.86
C ASP A 171 10.69 4.70 13.03
N ASN A 172 11.60 4.23 12.17
CA ASN A 172 12.13 2.87 12.18
C ASN A 172 13.24 2.63 13.23
N ILE A 173 13.37 3.51 14.23
CA ILE A 173 14.28 3.36 15.38
C ILE A 173 13.48 3.12 16.66
N GLY A 174 12.15 3.35 16.60
CA GLY A 174 11.22 3.16 17.70
C GLY A 174 10.83 4.46 18.42
N TYR A 175 11.09 5.60 17.80
CA TYR A 175 10.62 6.88 18.35
C TYR A 175 9.29 7.30 17.73
N ILE A 176 8.52 8.01 18.53
CA ILE A 176 7.38 8.81 18.11
C ILE A 176 7.52 10.22 18.68
N TYR A 177 7.20 11.24 17.87
CA TYR A 177 7.40 12.64 18.17
C TYR A 177 6.17 13.47 17.84
N ALA A 178 5.97 14.58 18.56
CA ALA A 178 5.20 15.72 18.12
C ALA A 178 6.14 16.93 17.99
N TYR A 179 6.13 17.53 16.82
CA TYR A 179 7.00 18.65 16.47
C TYR A 179 6.18 19.80 15.91
N ASN A 180 6.30 20.98 16.52
CA ASN A 180 5.70 22.20 16.00
C ASN A 180 6.70 22.87 15.06
N TYR A 181 6.35 22.91 13.76
CA TYR A 181 7.24 23.42 12.72
C TYR A 181 7.28 24.95 12.64
N LYS A 182 6.28 25.67 13.18
CA LYS A 182 6.29 27.15 13.21
C LYS A 182 7.28 27.70 14.24
N ILE A 183 7.24 27.13 15.44
CA ILE A 183 8.15 27.54 16.53
C ILE A 183 9.44 26.72 16.59
N ASN A 184 9.60 25.75 15.67
CA ASN A 184 10.77 24.90 15.54
C ASN A 184 11.13 24.12 16.83
N GLN A 185 10.11 23.53 17.52
CA GLN A 185 10.28 22.86 18.79
C GLN A 185 9.64 21.48 18.81
N ILE A 186 10.34 20.53 19.47
CA ILE A 186 9.74 19.24 19.84
C ILE A 186 8.84 19.48 21.05
N ILE A 187 7.54 19.17 20.90
CA ILE A 187 6.57 19.24 21.99
C ILE A 187 6.80 18.09 22.96
N TRP A 188 6.89 16.88 22.38
CA TRP A 188 7.24 15.69 23.13
C TRP A 188 7.91 14.65 22.22
N ALA A 189 8.68 13.73 22.84
CA ALA A 189 9.31 12.60 22.18
C ALA A 189 9.26 11.38 23.09
N LYS A 190 8.90 10.21 22.54
CA LYS A 190 8.86 8.93 23.27
C LYS A 190 9.62 7.88 22.48
N ASN A 191 10.26 6.93 23.17
CA ASN A 191 10.99 5.82 22.57
C ASN A 191 10.46 4.49 23.10
N TYR A 192 9.97 3.66 22.18
CA TYR A 192 9.45 2.32 22.47
C TYR A 192 10.43 1.21 22.10
N LYS A 193 11.65 1.55 21.62
CA LYS A 193 12.76 0.65 21.29
C LYS A 193 12.49 -0.31 20.12
N ILE A 194 11.26 -0.51 19.73
CA ILE A 194 10.84 -1.35 18.60
C ILE A 194 10.47 -0.44 17.43
N PRO A 195 11.04 -0.64 16.22
CA PRO A 195 10.75 0.16 15.03
C PRO A 195 9.25 0.30 14.76
N PHE A 196 8.78 1.52 14.53
CA PHE A 196 7.44 1.73 13.98
C PHE A 196 7.43 1.43 12.49
N ARG A 197 6.35 0.80 12.04
CA ARG A 197 6.28 0.28 10.67
C ARG A 197 4.87 0.34 10.09
N SER A 198 4.19 1.45 10.31
CA SER A 198 2.87 1.74 9.77
C SER A 198 2.72 3.19 9.37
N ASN A 199 1.70 3.50 8.57
CA ASN A 199 1.19 4.86 8.50
C ASN A 199 0.63 5.28 9.87
N LEU A 200 0.58 6.59 10.11
CA LEU A 200 -0.06 7.19 11.28
C LEU A 200 -1.52 7.54 10.96
N LYS A 201 -2.36 7.50 11.98
CA LYS A 201 -3.73 8.02 11.93
C LYS A 201 -4.05 8.86 13.16
N LEU A 202 -4.85 9.90 12.96
CA LEU A 202 -5.35 10.76 14.03
C LEU A 202 -6.88 10.64 14.13
N PHE A 203 -7.38 10.61 15.35
CA PHE A 203 -8.81 10.80 15.64
C PHE A 203 -8.96 11.34 17.06
N SER A 204 -9.87 12.30 17.25
CA SER A 204 -10.03 12.98 18.54
C SER A 204 -8.66 13.40 19.12
N ASN A 205 -8.35 13.00 20.34
CA ASN A 205 -7.06 13.25 21.00
C ASN A 205 -6.11 12.05 20.92
N GLN A 206 -6.22 11.20 19.89
CA GLN A 206 -5.44 9.96 19.76
C GLN A 206 -4.56 9.97 18.52
N ILE A 207 -3.39 9.32 18.63
CA ILE A 207 -2.55 8.89 17.51
C ILE A 207 -2.56 7.36 17.48
N VAL A 208 -2.71 6.79 16.30
CA VAL A 208 -2.59 5.34 16.10
C VAL A 208 -1.37 5.06 15.24
N ALA A 209 -0.57 4.11 15.69
CA ALA A 209 0.61 3.60 14.98
C ALA A 209 0.76 2.10 15.23
N SER A 210 1.57 1.42 14.43
CA SER A 210 1.96 0.03 14.67
C SER A 210 3.46 -0.14 14.52
N ASN A 211 4.03 -1.06 15.31
CA ASN A 211 5.44 -1.38 15.29
C ASN A 211 5.76 -2.58 14.38
N GLN A 212 7.03 -2.95 14.32
CA GLN A 212 7.53 -4.08 13.55
C GLN A 212 7.02 -5.45 14.05
N ASN A 213 6.65 -5.56 15.33
CA ASN A 213 6.10 -6.78 15.93
C ASN A 213 4.58 -6.91 15.70
N ASN A 214 4.00 -6.04 14.88
CA ASN A 214 2.57 -5.98 14.61
C ASN A 214 1.69 -5.51 15.78
N ASP A 215 2.28 -4.95 16.83
CA ASP A 215 1.49 -4.35 17.92
C ASP A 215 0.86 -3.04 17.45
N LEU A 216 -0.40 -2.82 17.80
CA LEU A 216 -1.11 -1.57 17.56
C LEU A 216 -1.05 -0.69 18.80
N PHE A 217 -0.52 0.51 18.65
CA PHE A 217 -0.37 1.52 19.70
C PHE A 217 -1.40 2.63 19.54
N ILE A 218 -1.99 3.04 20.64
CA ILE A 218 -2.87 4.21 20.72
C ILE A 218 -2.29 5.15 21.75
N PHE A 219 -1.87 6.34 21.31
CA PHE A 219 -1.25 7.36 22.14
C PHE A 219 -2.18 8.54 22.36
N ASN A 220 -2.02 9.22 23.48
CA ASN A 220 -2.58 10.55 23.66
C ASN A 220 -1.79 11.54 22.80
N LYS A 221 -2.47 12.28 21.93
CA LYS A 221 -1.88 13.22 20.97
C LYS A 221 -1.16 14.40 21.63
N ILE A 222 -1.67 14.85 22.79
CA ILE A 222 -1.16 16.05 23.48
C ILE A 222 0.12 15.71 24.27
N SER A 223 0.13 14.58 24.98
CA SER A 223 1.23 14.21 25.90
C SER A 223 2.19 13.17 25.34
N GLY A 224 1.83 12.48 24.26
CA GLY A 224 2.57 11.33 23.72
C GLY A 224 2.52 10.08 24.61
N ASN A 225 1.74 10.08 25.68
CA ASN A 225 1.65 8.92 26.58
C ASN A 225 0.86 7.80 25.94
N LEU A 226 1.31 6.56 26.15
CA LEU A 226 0.61 5.37 25.71
C LEU A 226 -0.73 5.25 26.45
N LYS A 227 -1.82 5.16 25.73
CA LYS A 227 -3.17 4.95 26.25
C LYS A 227 -3.56 3.48 26.20
N LYS A 228 -3.23 2.80 25.10
CA LYS A 228 -3.52 1.39 24.90
C LYS A 228 -2.49 0.76 23.99
N LEU A 229 -2.06 -0.44 24.35
CA LEU A 229 -1.33 -1.38 23.49
C LEU A 229 -2.24 -2.56 23.18
N ILE A 230 -2.35 -2.90 21.91
CA ILE A 230 -3.11 -4.04 21.42
C ILE A 230 -2.15 -4.95 20.70
N PRO A 231 -1.74 -6.08 21.31
CA PRO A 231 -0.86 -7.04 20.68
C PRO A 231 -1.58 -7.78 19.55
N SER A 232 -0.86 -8.16 18.52
CA SER A 232 -1.33 -9.08 17.49
C SER A 232 -0.28 -10.16 17.23
N GLU A 233 -0.46 -10.97 16.18
CA GLU A 233 0.51 -12.03 15.89
C GLU A 233 1.88 -11.45 15.56
N GLU A 234 2.88 -11.83 16.32
CA GLU A 234 4.26 -11.51 16.06
C GLU A 234 4.79 -12.37 14.90
N THR A 235 5.53 -11.73 14.00
CA THR A 235 6.29 -12.45 12.98
C THR A 235 7.76 -12.06 13.07
N PRO A 236 8.67 -13.05 13.18
CA PRO A 236 10.11 -12.79 13.16
C PRO A 236 10.60 -12.35 11.78
N ILE A 237 9.75 -12.45 10.76
CA ILE A 237 10.13 -12.25 9.37
C ILE A 237 9.64 -10.89 8.89
N ASN A 238 10.57 -10.10 8.37
CA ASN A 238 10.28 -8.79 7.77
C ASN A 238 10.13 -8.93 6.26
N ASN A 239 8.98 -8.53 5.74
CA ASN A 239 8.74 -8.35 4.30
C ASN A 239 8.72 -6.86 3.92
N SER A 240 8.55 -6.56 2.64
CA SER A 240 8.41 -5.19 2.14
C SER A 240 7.05 -4.56 2.48
N PHE A 241 6.03 -5.36 2.81
CA PHE A 241 4.73 -4.86 3.22
C PHE A 241 4.83 -4.22 4.61
N ILE A 242 4.24 -3.07 4.79
CA ILE A 242 4.15 -2.39 6.09
C ILE A 242 2.73 -2.50 6.62
N ASN A 243 2.59 -2.54 7.93
CA ASN A 243 1.30 -2.49 8.60
C ASN A 243 0.47 -1.32 8.08
N ASN A 244 -0.80 -1.55 7.85
CA ASN A 244 -1.68 -0.53 7.30
C ASN A 244 -2.86 -0.26 8.23
N ILE A 245 -3.06 1.02 8.54
CA ILE A 245 -4.10 1.49 9.45
C ILE A 245 -5.05 2.39 8.67
N VAL A 246 -6.34 2.17 8.86
CA VAL A 246 -7.40 2.99 8.30
C VAL A 246 -8.51 3.16 9.34
N LEU A 247 -9.19 4.30 9.31
CA LEU A 247 -10.27 4.60 10.24
C LEU A 247 -11.57 4.79 9.48
N ASN A 248 -12.65 4.21 10.01
CA ASN A 248 -14.01 4.64 9.67
C ASN A 248 -14.65 5.36 10.85
N GLU A 249 -15.97 5.57 10.83
CA GLU A 249 -16.67 6.31 11.88
C GLU A 249 -16.42 5.73 13.28
N ASN A 250 -16.50 4.40 13.43
CA ASN A 250 -16.52 3.73 14.73
C ASN A 250 -15.28 2.90 15.03
N ASN A 251 -14.49 2.55 14.02
CA ASN A 251 -13.46 1.53 14.14
C ASN A 251 -12.10 1.98 13.64
N ILE A 252 -11.06 1.43 14.25
CA ILE A 252 -9.71 1.34 13.72
C ILE A 252 -9.62 0.00 12.99
N ILE A 253 -9.36 0.02 11.70
CA ILE A 253 -9.09 -1.18 10.92
C ILE A 253 -7.58 -1.29 10.73
N PHE A 254 -7.02 -2.40 11.17
CA PHE A 254 -5.59 -2.64 11.20
C PHE A 254 -5.25 -3.92 10.46
N LEU A 255 -4.44 -3.82 9.41
CA LEU A 255 -3.89 -4.93 8.65
C LEU A 255 -2.41 -5.07 8.99
N ASN A 256 -2.01 -6.20 9.56
CA ASN A 256 -0.64 -6.46 9.92
C ASN A 256 0.16 -7.13 8.79
N THR A 257 1.47 -7.29 8.97
CA THR A 257 2.37 -7.91 7.96
C THR A 257 2.18 -9.41 7.82
N PHE A 258 1.44 -10.05 8.73
CA PHE A 258 1.06 -11.46 8.62
C PHE A 258 -0.18 -11.68 7.75
N GLY A 259 -0.92 -10.61 7.41
CA GLY A 259 -2.17 -10.67 6.65
C GLY A 259 -3.42 -10.76 7.52
N SER A 260 -3.27 -10.54 8.80
CA SER A 260 -4.40 -10.48 9.74
C SER A 260 -4.99 -9.08 9.77
N LEU A 261 -6.28 -9.01 9.54
CA LEU A 261 -7.09 -7.80 9.55
C LEU A 261 -7.93 -7.76 10.82
N TYR A 262 -7.75 -6.71 11.59
CA TYR A 262 -8.46 -6.48 12.85
C TYR A 262 -9.38 -5.28 12.74
N SER A 263 -10.51 -5.35 13.40
CA SER A 263 -11.37 -4.22 13.69
C SER A 263 -11.38 -3.96 15.18
N VAL A 264 -10.98 -2.76 15.57
CA VAL A 264 -10.92 -2.30 16.95
C VAL A 264 -11.86 -1.12 17.13
N ASN A 265 -12.69 -1.13 18.15
CA ASN A 265 -13.59 -0.04 18.46
C ASN A 265 -12.83 1.21 18.92
N LYS A 266 -13.14 2.38 18.37
CA LYS A 266 -12.45 3.64 18.69
C LYS A 266 -12.67 4.15 20.11
N ASN A 267 -13.81 3.80 20.74
CA ASN A 267 -14.21 4.35 22.02
C ASN A 267 -13.61 3.58 23.19
N ASN A 268 -13.69 2.24 23.14
CA ASN A 268 -13.24 1.37 24.24
C ASN A 268 -11.99 0.56 23.93
N PHE A 269 -11.50 0.58 22.66
CA PHE A 269 -10.33 -0.14 22.17
C PHE A 269 -10.41 -1.65 22.28
N ASN A 270 -11.62 -2.19 22.27
CA ASN A 270 -11.86 -3.64 22.24
C ASN A 270 -11.90 -4.15 20.80
N PHE A 271 -11.53 -5.41 20.61
CA PHE A 271 -11.71 -6.09 19.35
C PHE A 271 -13.19 -6.27 19.04
N ASN A 272 -13.58 -5.93 17.78
CA ASN A 272 -14.89 -6.24 17.27
C ASN A 272 -14.87 -7.58 16.52
N TRP A 273 -13.88 -7.77 15.65
CA TRP A 273 -13.69 -8.96 14.85
C TRP A 273 -12.25 -9.03 14.30
N PHE A 274 -11.91 -10.21 13.81
CA PHE A 274 -10.62 -10.55 13.22
C PHE A 274 -10.81 -11.45 12.00
N LEU A 275 -9.97 -11.27 10.98
CA LEU A 275 -9.97 -12.09 9.77
C LEU A 275 -8.53 -12.25 9.28
N ASN A 276 -8.05 -13.49 9.13
CA ASN A 276 -6.78 -13.76 8.48
C ASN A 276 -6.99 -13.89 6.96
N LEU A 277 -6.28 -13.08 6.19
CA LEU A 277 -6.31 -13.06 4.72
C LEU A 277 -5.16 -13.86 4.11
N ASN A 278 -4.25 -14.41 4.93
CA ASN A 278 -3.19 -15.27 4.45
C ASN A 278 -3.78 -16.64 4.11
N GLU A 279 -3.63 -17.06 2.86
CA GLU A 279 -4.24 -18.31 2.34
C GLU A 279 -3.43 -19.56 2.71
N THR A 280 -2.23 -19.38 3.24
CA THR A 280 -1.35 -20.48 3.65
C THR A 280 -1.00 -20.35 5.13
N LEU A 281 -1.17 -21.44 5.86
CA LEU A 281 -0.72 -21.55 7.25
C LEU A 281 0.80 -21.74 7.37
N ASP A 282 1.48 -21.95 6.25
CA ASP A 282 2.93 -22.09 6.22
C ASP A 282 3.63 -20.75 6.49
N LEU A 283 4.41 -20.74 7.56
CA LEU A 283 5.25 -19.59 7.97
C LEU A 283 6.48 -19.38 7.08
N ASN A 284 6.52 -19.98 5.89
CA ASN A 284 7.61 -19.77 4.95
C ASN A 284 7.68 -18.32 4.47
N ILE A 285 8.89 -17.78 4.34
CA ILE A 285 9.16 -16.38 3.90
C ILE A 285 8.45 -16.06 2.58
N SER A 286 8.32 -17.05 1.69
CA SER A 286 7.62 -16.91 0.41
C SER A 286 6.11 -16.67 0.54
N ASN A 287 5.52 -16.96 1.70
CA ASN A 287 4.09 -16.90 1.98
C ASN A 287 3.67 -15.70 2.83
N LEU A 288 4.60 -14.77 3.10
CA LEU A 288 4.27 -13.53 3.79
C LEU A 288 3.25 -12.72 2.99
N TYR A 289 2.37 -12.04 3.72
CA TYR A 289 1.33 -11.22 3.13
C TYR A 289 1.93 -10.11 2.24
N ILE A 290 1.40 -10.00 1.03
CA ILE A 290 1.66 -8.92 0.08
C ILE A 290 0.29 -8.45 -0.42
N GLY A 291 0.04 -7.16 -0.40
CA GLY A 291 -1.25 -6.65 -0.84
C GLY A 291 -1.26 -5.13 -1.06
N SER A 292 -2.44 -4.60 -1.37
CA SER A 292 -2.65 -3.16 -1.47
C SER A 292 -2.85 -2.53 -0.10
N LYS A 293 -2.81 -1.19 -0.06
CA LYS A 293 -3.26 -0.44 1.10
C LYS A 293 -4.75 -0.67 1.32
N VAL A 294 -5.15 -0.81 2.58
CA VAL A 294 -6.56 -0.90 2.97
C VAL A 294 -7.24 0.43 2.71
N VAL A 295 -8.41 0.37 2.10
CA VAL A 295 -9.31 1.52 1.92
C VAL A 295 -10.64 1.15 2.56
N CYS A 296 -11.30 2.09 3.22
CA CYS A 296 -12.64 1.85 3.71
C CYS A 296 -13.59 3.02 3.41
N ASN A 297 -14.86 2.73 3.42
CA ASN A 297 -15.93 3.71 3.60
C ASN A 297 -16.67 3.40 4.90
N LYS A 298 -17.84 3.99 5.11
CA LYS A 298 -18.63 3.76 6.31
C LYS A 298 -18.90 2.27 6.55
N ASP A 299 -19.32 1.54 5.51
CA ASP A 299 -19.90 0.22 5.61
C ASP A 299 -18.97 -0.92 5.17
N LYS A 300 -17.94 -0.61 4.36
CA LYS A 300 -17.12 -1.62 3.70
C LYS A 300 -15.63 -1.33 3.77
N ILE A 301 -14.87 -2.41 3.65
CA ILE A 301 -13.41 -2.43 3.59
C ILE A 301 -13.02 -3.07 2.27
N PHE A 302 -12.02 -2.48 1.60
CA PHE A 302 -11.52 -2.88 0.28
C PHE A 302 -10.01 -3.05 0.35
N LEU A 303 -9.52 -4.21 -0.06
CA LEU A 303 -8.09 -4.50 -0.07
C LEU A 303 -7.77 -5.67 -0.99
N SER A 304 -6.50 -5.76 -1.40
CA SER A 304 -5.96 -6.93 -2.07
C SER A 304 -5.03 -7.72 -1.16
N SER A 305 -5.05 -9.04 -1.27
CA SER A 305 -3.97 -9.93 -0.90
C SER A 305 -3.08 -10.22 -2.13
N LYS A 306 -2.15 -11.17 -2.00
CA LYS A 306 -1.23 -11.59 -3.08
C LYS A 306 -1.98 -11.93 -4.39
N ASN A 307 -3.10 -12.65 -4.29
CA ASN A 307 -3.83 -13.22 -5.41
C ASN A 307 -5.28 -12.73 -5.55
N ASN A 308 -5.85 -12.16 -4.48
CA ASN A 308 -7.27 -11.87 -4.41
C ASN A 308 -7.55 -10.42 -4.03
N PHE A 309 -8.65 -9.90 -4.53
CA PHE A 309 -9.26 -8.66 -4.09
C PHE A 309 -10.49 -8.96 -3.24
N TYR A 310 -10.63 -8.28 -2.12
CA TYR A 310 -11.70 -8.48 -1.15
C TYR A 310 -12.55 -7.24 -0.96
N ILE A 311 -13.85 -7.45 -0.83
CA ILE A 311 -14.82 -6.49 -0.31
C ILE A 311 -15.39 -7.11 0.96
N LEU A 312 -15.23 -6.43 2.10
CA LEU A 312 -15.68 -6.90 3.41
C LEU A 312 -16.71 -5.94 4.01
N GLN A 313 -17.61 -6.45 4.83
CA GLN A 313 -18.44 -5.60 5.67
C GLN A 313 -17.61 -5.07 6.84
N SER A 314 -17.62 -3.76 7.06
CA SER A 314 -16.85 -3.14 8.14
C SER A 314 -17.35 -3.52 9.54
N LYS A 315 -18.64 -3.81 9.69
CA LYS A 315 -19.29 -4.13 10.98
C LYS A 315 -18.80 -5.45 11.58
N ASN A 316 -18.64 -6.50 10.76
CA ASN A 316 -18.40 -7.87 11.22
C ASN A 316 -17.31 -8.63 10.46
N GLY A 317 -16.60 -7.99 9.51
CA GLY A 317 -15.55 -8.62 8.72
C GLY A 317 -16.04 -9.63 7.68
N ARG A 318 -17.36 -9.80 7.48
CA ARG A 318 -17.89 -10.78 6.52
C ARG A 318 -17.45 -10.44 5.10
N VAL A 319 -16.96 -11.45 4.35
CA VAL A 319 -16.61 -11.32 2.94
C VAL A 319 -17.88 -11.15 2.11
N VAL A 320 -18.02 -9.99 1.46
CA VAL A 320 -19.10 -9.68 0.51
C VAL A 320 -18.74 -10.20 -0.87
N ALA A 321 -17.49 -9.98 -1.28
CA ALA A 321 -16.94 -10.48 -2.54
C ALA A 321 -15.47 -10.80 -2.42
N LYS A 322 -15.04 -11.89 -3.06
CA LYS A 322 -13.66 -12.27 -3.29
C LYS A 322 -13.47 -12.44 -4.80
N LYS A 323 -12.41 -11.85 -5.37
CA LYS A 323 -12.11 -11.89 -6.79
C LYS A 323 -10.68 -12.39 -7.01
N ASN A 324 -10.45 -13.23 -8.01
CA ASN A 324 -9.16 -13.85 -8.31
C ASN A 324 -8.21 -12.92 -9.09
N PHE A 325 -8.03 -11.71 -8.60
CA PHE A 325 -7.02 -10.77 -9.06
C PHE A 325 -6.55 -9.91 -7.88
N SER A 326 -5.37 -9.35 -7.99
CA SER A 326 -4.82 -8.46 -6.97
C SER A 326 -4.37 -7.13 -7.57
N SER A 327 -4.23 -6.14 -6.72
CA SER A 327 -3.68 -4.82 -7.02
C SER A 327 -2.61 -4.47 -6.00
N GLU A 328 -1.51 -3.88 -6.41
CA GLU A 328 -0.52 -3.29 -5.51
C GLU A 328 -0.87 -1.83 -5.19
N LEU A 329 -1.58 -1.18 -6.11
CA LEU A 329 -2.13 0.15 -5.89
C LEU A 329 -3.41 0.05 -5.07
N ARG A 330 -3.66 1.06 -4.23
CA ARG A 330 -4.91 1.12 -3.49
C ARG A 330 -6.08 1.38 -4.44
N PRO A 331 -7.24 0.74 -4.21
CA PRO A 331 -8.45 1.02 -4.98
C PRO A 331 -8.96 2.43 -4.68
N ILE A 332 -9.72 3.00 -5.59
CA ILE A 332 -10.47 4.25 -5.40
C ILE A 332 -11.95 3.89 -5.32
N ILE A 333 -12.56 4.23 -4.22
CA ILE A 333 -13.99 4.01 -4.01
C ILE A 333 -14.69 5.34 -4.22
N TYR A 334 -15.51 5.41 -5.24
CA TYR A 334 -16.22 6.62 -5.56
C TYR A 334 -17.71 6.31 -5.82
N MET A 335 -18.57 6.83 -4.97
CA MET A 335 -19.97 6.47 -4.91
C MET A 335 -20.17 4.96 -4.84
N ASP A 336 -20.92 4.37 -5.77
CA ASP A 336 -21.18 2.93 -5.87
C ASP A 336 -20.14 2.17 -6.70
N TYR A 337 -19.02 2.80 -7.02
CA TYR A 337 -18.00 2.22 -7.90
C TYR A 337 -16.67 2.04 -7.20
N ILE A 338 -15.95 1.00 -7.63
CA ILE A 338 -14.55 0.74 -7.31
C ILE A 338 -13.76 0.85 -8.59
N PHE A 339 -12.75 1.72 -8.60
CA PHE A 339 -11.76 1.75 -9.66
C PHE A 339 -10.45 1.16 -9.11
N LEU A 340 -9.85 0.25 -9.85
CA LEU A 340 -8.57 -0.34 -9.47
C LEU A 340 -7.76 -0.73 -10.71
N ILE A 341 -6.43 -0.81 -10.53
CA ILE A 341 -5.51 -1.32 -11.54
C ILE A 341 -4.92 -2.61 -10.99
N THR A 342 -5.11 -3.72 -11.71
CA THR A 342 -4.58 -5.01 -11.28
C THR A 342 -3.07 -5.08 -11.44
N LYS A 343 -2.44 -6.05 -10.80
CA LYS A 343 -1.01 -6.35 -10.95
C LYS A 343 -0.60 -6.59 -12.41
N ASN A 344 -1.52 -7.08 -13.25
CA ASN A 344 -1.31 -7.32 -14.68
C ASN A 344 -1.64 -6.09 -15.55
N ASN A 345 -1.86 -4.91 -14.94
CA ASN A 345 -2.19 -3.64 -15.61
C ASN A 345 -3.58 -3.59 -16.28
N PHE A 346 -4.54 -4.37 -15.81
CA PHE A 346 -5.95 -4.16 -16.19
C PHE A 346 -6.55 -3.03 -15.34
N LEU A 347 -7.15 -2.05 -15.99
CA LEU A 347 -8.03 -1.08 -15.35
C LEU A 347 -9.41 -1.71 -15.22
N LEU A 348 -9.94 -1.76 -14.01
CA LEU A 348 -11.26 -2.28 -13.71
C LEU A 348 -12.14 -1.21 -13.09
N ALA A 349 -13.41 -1.17 -13.53
CA ALA A 349 -14.49 -0.58 -12.77
C ALA A 349 -15.42 -1.69 -12.27
N MET A 350 -15.78 -1.62 -11.00
CA MET A 350 -16.64 -2.61 -10.35
C MET A 350 -17.73 -1.92 -9.52
N ASN A 351 -18.82 -2.64 -9.29
CA ASN A 351 -19.84 -2.19 -8.35
C ASN A 351 -19.37 -2.44 -6.91
N ALA A 352 -19.39 -1.41 -6.05
CA ALA A 352 -18.90 -1.46 -4.67
C ALA A 352 -19.81 -2.29 -3.75
N SER A 353 -21.07 -2.51 -4.12
CA SER A 353 -21.99 -3.25 -3.26
C SER A 353 -21.82 -4.78 -3.36
N ASN A 354 -21.50 -5.30 -4.54
CA ASN A 354 -21.48 -6.76 -4.80
C ASN A 354 -20.20 -7.24 -5.52
N GLY A 355 -19.28 -6.32 -5.90
CA GLY A 355 -18.06 -6.67 -6.59
C GLY A 355 -18.24 -7.15 -8.04
N LYS A 356 -19.38 -6.87 -8.69
CA LYS A 356 -19.57 -7.19 -10.10
C LYS A 356 -18.71 -6.27 -10.95
N ILE A 357 -17.93 -6.85 -11.88
CA ILE A 357 -17.13 -6.09 -12.84
C ILE A 357 -18.09 -5.40 -13.83
N ILE A 358 -17.89 -4.12 -14.02
CA ILE A 358 -18.63 -3.27 -14.96
C ILE A 358 -17.89 -3.24 -16.31
N TYR A 359 -16.57 -3.00 -16.25
CA TYR A 359 -15.66 -3.16 -17.37
C TYR A 359 -14.26 -3.54 -16.90
N SER A 360 -13.45 -4.09 -17.80
CA SER A 360 -12.01 -4.26 -17.61
C SER A 360 -11.28 -4.09 -18.95
N TYR A 361 -10.14 -3.38 -18.93
CA TYR A 361 -9.31 -3.12 -20.11
C TYR A 361 -7.83 -3.30 -19.78
N ASP A 362 -7.09 -3.96 -20.67
CA ASP A 362 -5.62 -3.96 -20.63
C ASP A 362 -5.10 -2.58 -21.02
N ILE A 363 -4.54 -1.85 -20.04
CA ILE A 363 -3.99 -0.52 -20.26
C ILE A 363 -2.82 -0.56 -21.27
N LYS A 364 -2.00 -1.62 -21.24
CA LYS A 364 -0.83 -1.74 -22.12
C LYS A 364 -1.23 -1.89 -23.57
N GLU A 365 -2.24 -2.71 -23.85
CA GLU A 365 -2.76 -2.89 -25.20
C GLU A 365 -3.39 -1.59 -25.70
N LYS A 366 -4.32 -1.00 -24.93
CA LYS A 366 -4.97 0.26 -25.33
C LYS A 366 -3.98 1.39 -25.64
N VAL A 367 -2.92 1.54 -24.82
CA VAL A 367 -1.92 2.59 -25.05
C VAL A 367 -1.05 2.29 -26.27
N ALA A 368 -0.67 1.03 -26.47
CA ALA A 368 0.16 0.64 -27.60
C ALA A 368 -0.57 0.84 -28.93
N ASP A 369 -1.85 0.47 -28.99
CA ASP A 369 -2.66 0.55 -30.20
C ASP A 369 -2.90 1.99 -30.65
N LEU A 370 -3.02 2.93 -29.70
CA LEU A 370 -3.36 4.32 -30.02
C LEU A 370 -2.14 5.23 -30.22
N PHE A 371 -0.99 4.93 -29.59
CA PHE A 371 0.11 5.89 -29.48
C PHE A 371 1.49 5.33 -29.86
N ASN A 372 1.59 4.13 -30.45
CA ASN A 372 2.87 3.44 -30.73
C ASN A 372 3.81 3.41 -29.51
N PHE A 373 3.26 3.31 -28.32
CA PHE A 373 3.99 3.36 -27.07
C PHE A 373 4.61 1.99 -26.75
N ASP A 374 5.88 1.97 -26.36
CA ASP A 374 6.56 0.74 -25.97
C ASP A 374 5.93 0.14 -24.70
N LYS A 375 5.27 -1.01 -24.83
CA LYS A 375 4.62 -1.75 -23.73
C LYS A 375 5.54 -2.00 -22.52
N LYS A 376 6.88 -2.13 -22.74
CA LYS A 376 7.86 -2.35 -21.68
C LYS A 376 8.09 -1.11 -20.81
N LYS A 377 7.76 0.08 -21.30
CA LYS A 377 7.97 1.36 -20.56
C LYS A 377 6.79 1.77 -19.70
N LEU A 378 5.74 0.97 -19.63
CA LEU A 378 4.53 1.29 -18.87
C LEU A 378 4.70 0.86 -17.40
N GLU A 379 5.39 1.70 -16.62
CA GLU A 379 5.49 1.55 -15.18
C GLU A 379 4.55 2.54 -14.46
N ILE A 380 3.45 2.02 -13.92
CA ILE A 380 2.46 2.83 -13.22
C ILE A 380 2.96 3.16 -11.82
N LYS A 381 3.02 4.44 -11.48
CA LYS A 381 3.35 4.92 -10.12
C LYS A 381 2.10 5.04 -9.25
N ASN A 382 1.04 5.64 -9.81
CA ASN A 382 -0.22 5.87 -9.11
C ASN A 382 -1.36 6.13 -10.10
N PHE A 383 -2.59 6.16 -9.62
CA PHE A 383 -3.74 6.66 -10.38
C PHE A 383 -4.71 7.42 -9.46
N MET A 384 -5.49 8.33 -10.04
CA MET A 384 -6.43 9.20 -9.33
C MET A 384 -7.67 9.45 -10.17
N LEU A 385 -8.78 9.82 -9.52
CA LEU A 385 -9.93 10.46 -10.17
C LEU A 385 -9.75 11.97 -10.14
N VAL A 386 -9.83 12.61 -11.30
CA VAL A 386 -9.58 14.03 -11.49
C VAL A 386 -10.59 14.56 -12.49
N ASN A 387 -11.41 15.56 -12.10
CA ASN A 387 -12.45 16.12 -12.97
C ASN A 387 -13.36 15.08 -13.63
N GLY A 388 -13.67 13.97 -12.93
CA GLY A 388 -14.46 12.87 -13.45
C GLY A 388 -13.72 11.94 -14.42
N ASN A 389 -12.42 12.12 -14.61
CA ASN A 389 -11.56 11.27 -15.44
C ASN A 389 -10.58 10.45 -14.57
N ILE A 390 -10.05 9.38 -15.14
CA ILE A 390 -9.02 8.55 -14.51
C ILE A 390 -7.66 9.01 -15.04
N TYR A 391 -6.79 9.48 -14.14
CA TYR A 391 -5.42 9.88 -14.43
C TYR A 391 -4.47 8.79 -13.95
N ILE A 392 -3.72 8.16 -14.88
CA ILE A 392 -2.73 7.15 -14.57
C ILE A 392 -1.34 7.78 -14.71
N PHE A 393 -0.64 7.92 -13.60
CA PHE A 393 0.70 8.54 -13.54
C PHE A 393 1.78 7.48 -13.74
N LEU A 394 2.63 7.68 -14.75
CA LEU A 394 3.75 6.79 -15.05
C LEU A 394 5.05 7.33 -14.47
N LYS A 395 5.97 6.43 -14.07
CA LYS A 395 7.29 6.82 -13.52
C LYS A 395 8.15 7.62 -14.50
N ASN A 396 7.95 7.44 -15.81
CA ASN A 396 8.68 8.20 -16.85
C ASN A 396 8.19 9.65 -17.00
N GLY A 397 7.16 10.06 -16.27
CA GLY A 397 6.60 11.40 -16.32
C GLY A 397 5.47 11.58 -17.34
N ASN A 398 4.94 10.51 -17.93
CA ASN A 398 3.71 10.59 -18.71
C ASN A 398 2.49 10.36 -17.82
N VAL A 399 1.38 10.96 -18.17
CA VAL A 399 0.05 10.76 -17.55
C VAL A 399 -0.92 10.34 -18.62
N ILE A 400 -1.53 9.17 -18.44
CA ILE A 400 -2.59 8.69 -19.31
C ILE A 400 -3.90 9.18 -18.72
N GLN A 401 -4.63 9.98 -19.46
CA GLN A 401 -5.97 10.44 -19.09
C GLN A 401 -7.01 9.61 -19.80
N LEU A 402 -7.86 8.93 -19.03
CA LEU A 402 -8.99 8.19 -19.54
C LEU A 402 -10.28 8.85 -19.02
N ASP A 403 -11.33 8.74 -19.78
CA ASP A 403 -12.67 9.02 -19.25
C ASP A 403 -13.07 7.95 -18.23
N ILE A 404 -14.19 8.16 -17.54
CA ILE A 404 -14.68 7.22 -16.53
C ILE A 404 -15.13 5.87 -17.13
N ARG A 405 -15.35 5.80 -18.44
CA ARG A 405 -15.69 4.59 -19.17
C ARG A 405 -14.47 3.76 -19.55
N GLY A 406 -13.27 4.32 -19.29
CA GLY A 406 -11.98 3.69 -19.59
C GLY A 406 -11.47 3.94 -21.01
N GLU A 407 -12.04 4.90 -21.74
CA GLU A 407 -11.51 5.31 -23.04
C GLU A 407 -10.41 6.36 -22.87
N ILE A 408 -9.31 6.21 -23.62
CA ILE A 408 -8.17 7.12 -23.54
C ILE A 408 -8.50 8.43 -24.25
N ASN A 409 -8.48 9.53 -23.49
CA ASN A 409 -8.66 10.87 -24.05
C ASN A 409 -7.35 11.43 -24.61
N GLN A 410 -6.27 11.32 -23.82
CA GLN A 410 -4.95 11.85 -24.20
C GLN A 410 -3.84 11.29 -23.32
N ILE A 411 -2.60 11.48 -23.77
CA ILE A 411 -1.39 11.27 -22.96
C ILE A 411 -0.70 12.61 -22.78
N ILE A 412 -0.52 13.02 -21.52
CA ILE A 412 0.09 14.29 -21.12
C ILE A 412 1.53 13.99 -20.68
N LYS A 413 2.49 14.76 -21.18
CA LYS A 413 3.89 14.68 -20.74
C LYS A 413 4.14 15.73 -19.67
N LEU A 414 4.47 15.30 -18.46
CA LEU A 414 4.88 16.19 -17.38
C LEU A 414 6.25 16.82 -17.70
N PRO A 415 6.54 18.01 -17.17
CA PRO A 415 7.81 18.72 -17.42
C PRO A 415 9.04 18.01 -16.83
N SER A 416 8.85 16.98 -16.02
CA SER A 416 9.94 16.12 -15.51
C SER A 416 9.42 14.74 -15.07
N THR A 417 10.35 13.78 -14.92
CA THR A 417 10.04 12.44 -14.39
C THR A 417 9.46 12.53 -12.99
N LEU A 418 8.51 11.67 -12.70
CA LEU A 418 7.79 11.59 -11.43
C LEU A 418 8.50 10.61 -10.49
N ASP A 419 8.85 11.06 -9.30
CA ASP A 419 9.50 10.24 -8.27
C ASP A 419 8.56 9.94 -7.11
N SER A 420 7.92 10.96 -6.56
CA SER A 420 6.92 10.80 -5.49
C SER A 420 5.54 10.40 -5.99
N PHE A 421 4.66 10.01 -5.06
CA PHE A 421 3.23 9.98 -5.34
C PHE A 421 2.72 11.41 -5.54
N PRO A 422 2.06 11.72 -6.67
CA PRO A 422 1.50 13.05 -6.90
C PRO A 422 0.30 13.29 -5.97
N ILE A 423 0.05 14.55 -5.64
CA ILE A 423 -1.13 15.01 -4.91
C ILE A 423 -1.80 16.16 -5.65
N ILE A 424 -3.12 16.32 -5.43
CA ILE A 424 -3.88 17.44 -5.97
C ILE A 424 -4.45 18.23 -4.79
N VAL A 425 -4.05 19.49 -4.70
CA VAL A 425 -4.49 20.46 -3.69
C VAL A 425 -4.61 21.84 -4.32
N ASP A 426 -5.58 22.62 -3.87
CA ASP A 426 -5.87 23.97 -4.38
C ASP A 426 -5.94 24.04 -5.92
N ARG A 427 -6.50 22.98 -6.53
CA ARG A 427 -6.62 22.77 -7.97
C ARG A 427 -5.28 22.65 -8.71
N LEU A 428 -4.18 22.45 -7.98
CA LEU A 428 -2.82 22.27 -8.49
C LEU A 428 -2.39 20.81 -8.35
N LEU A 429 -1.59 20.33 -9.31
CA LEU A 429 -0.90 19.05 -9.25
C LEU A 429 0.52 19.27 -8.70
N LEU A 430 0.84 18.62 -7.59
CA LEU A 430 2.13 18.66 -6.92
C LEU A 430 2.82 17.31 -6.98
N TYR A 431 4.12 17.30 -7.29
CA TYR A 431 4.96 16.11 -7.21
C TYR A 431 6.44 16.44 -7.03
N LEU A 432 7.21 15.48 -6.54
CA LEU A 432 8.67 15.55 -6.49
C LEU A 432 9.26 14.80 -7.69
N ASN A 433 10.31 15.37 -8.27
CA ASN A 433 11.03 14.73 -9.36
C ASN A 433 12.31 14.03 -8.85
N LYS A 434 12.94 13.19 -9.69
CA LYS A 434 14.19 12.46 -9.38
C LYS A 434 15.37 13.37 -8.97
N LYS A 435 15.29 14.68 -9.20
CA LYS A 435 16.29 15.66 -8.75
C LYS A 435 15.96 16.28 -7.40
N ASN A 436 15.02 15.74 -6.66
CA ASN A 436 14.52 16.26 -5.38
C ASN A 436 13.97 17.69 -5.47
N LYS A 437 13.33 18.04 -6.57
CA LYS A 437 12.68 19.34 -6.75
C LYS A 437 11.18 19.16 -6.70
N LEU A 438 10.51 20.06 -6.02
CA LEU A 438 9.06 20.17 -6.04
C LEU A 438 8.62 20.85 -7.32
N ILE A 439 7.63 20.27 -7.98
CA ILE A 439 7.00 20.77 -9.20
C ILE A 439 5.52 21.01 -8.90
N LEU A 440 5.01 22.18 -9.25
CA LEU A 440 3.61 22.52 -9.20
C LEU A 440 3.12 22.84 -10.62
N LEU A 441 1.99 22.25 -10.99
CA LEU A 441 1.28 22.50 -12.24
C LEU A 441 -0.15 22.98 -11.93
N ASN A 442 -0.66 23.88 -12.76
CA ASN A 442 -2.07 24.31 -12.74
C ASN A 442 -2.88 23.67 -13.86
#